data_3b1ff3bbee8dec01491bd02f309f8244
#
_entry.id   3b1ff3bbee8dec01491bd02f309f8244
#
_cell.length_a   1.000
_cell.length_b   1.000
_cell.length_c   1.000
_cell.angle_alpha   90.00
_cell.angle_beta   90.00
_cell.angle_gamma   90.00
#
_symmetry.space_group_name_H-M   'P 1'
#
loop_
_entity.id
_entity.type
_entity.pdbx_description
1 polymer ?
#
loop_
_entity_poly.entity_id
_entity_poly.type
_entity_poly.pdbx_seq_one_letter_code
_entity_poly.pdbx_strand_id
1 'polypeptide(L)'
;RLRQVSGALPALMRAQKLISRAAASGCFEDPNDGMLRNCLEDALLADETDAQSWSRLLFLVCERMERLGISAEEALSRESDRMIECFLEMQHSEKPTEGRSL
;
A
#
# COMPACT_ATOMS: atom_id res chain seq x y z
N ARG A 1 8.42 -10.18 -21.13
CA ARG A 1 7.96 -8.79 -20.93
C ARG A 1 7.90 -8.37 -19.48
N LEU A 2 7.21 -9.16 -18.68
CA LEU A 2 7.08 -8.83 -17.25
C LEU A 2 8.44 -8.84 -16.57
N ARG A 3 9.35 -9.67 -17.02
CA ARG A 3 10.71 -9.73 -16.47
C ARG A 3 11.54 -8.50 -16.79
N GLN A 4 11.08 -7.67 -17.71
CA GLN A 4 11.78 -6.44 -18.05
C GLN A 4 11.48 -5.31 -17.06
N VAL A 5 10.51 -5.51 -16.17
CA VAL A 5 10.25 -4.53 -15.12
C VAL A 5 11.42 -4.59 -14.14
N SER A 6 12.10 -3.47 -13.97
CA SER A 6 13.33 -3.40 -13.20
C SER A 6 13.11 -3.76 -11.74
N GLY A 7 13.95 -4.67 -11.24
CA GLY A 7 13.98 -4.99 -9.81
C GLY A 7 14.55 -3.87 -8.96
N ALA A 8 15.18 -2.85 -9.59
CA ALA A 8 15.73 -1.71 -8.86
C ALA A 8 14.68 -0.66 -8.53
N LEU A 9 13.46 -0.75 -9.10
CA LEU A 9 12.39 0.18 -8.78
C LEU A 9 11.91 -0.05 -7.34
N PRO A 10 11.48 1.02 -6.66
CA PRO A 10 10.78 0.85 -5.39
C PRO A 10 9.61 -0.13 -5.55
N ALA A 11 9.34 -0.90 -4.51
CA ALA A 11 8.40 -2.03 -4.59
C ALA A 11 7.02 -1.64 -5.10
N LEU A 12 6.48 -0.52 -4.64
CA LEU A 12 5.14 -0.11 -5.08
C LEU A 12 5.13 0.30 -6.55
N MET A 13 6.19 0.99 -6.99
CA MET A 13 6.32 1.36 -8.40
C MET A 13 6.46 0.12 -9.27
N ARG A 14 7.24 -0.85 -8.81
CA ARG A 14 7.43 -2.09 -9.53
C ARG A 14 6.10 -2.84 -9.66
N ALA A 15 5.33 -2.91 -8.59
CA ALA A 15 4.03 -3.57 -8.61
C ALA A 15 3.11 -2.92 -9.65
N GLN A 16 3.02 -1.60 -9.67
CA GLN A 16 2.15 -0.90 -10.62
C GLN A 16 2.63 -1.06 -12.05
N LYS A 17 3.94 -1.10 -12.28
CA LYS A 17 4.46 -1.36 -13.61
C LYS A 17 4.13 -2.76 -14.09
N LEU A 18 4.23 -3.74 -13.22
CA LEU A 18 3.84 -5.12 -13.56
C LEU A 18 2.36 -5.19 -13.92
N ILE A 19 1.52 -4.53 -13.14
CA ILE A 19 0.08 -4.51 -13.39
C ILE A 19 -0.22 -3.88 -14.75
N SER A 20 0.39 -2.74 -15.02
CA SER A 20 0.19 -2.03 -16.28
C SER A 20 0.60 -2.89 -17.48
N ARG A 21 1.74 -3.56 -17.39
CA ARG A 21 2.22 -4.39 -18.49
C ARG A 21 1.39 -5.65 -18.66
N ALA A 22 0.96 -6.25 -17.56
CA ALA A 22 0.09 -7.42 -17.62
C ALA A 22 -1.25 -7.08 -18.25
N ALA A 23 -1.82 -5.94 -17.90
CA ALA A 23 -3.08 -5.47 -18.49
C ALA A 23 -2.92 -5.24 -19.99
N ALA A 24 -1.82 -4.59 -20.38
CA ALA A 24 -1.57 -4.30 -21.80
C ALA A 24 -1.39 -5.57 -22.63
N SER A 25 -0.86 -6.64 -22.04
CA SER A 25 -0.67 -7.91 -22.74
C SER A 25 -1.88 -8.83 -22.67
N GLY A 26 -2.95 -8.40 -21.98
CA GLY A 26 -4.18 -9.18 -21.89
C GLY A 26 -4.14 -10.35 -20.93
N CYS A 27 -3.08 -10.49 -20.14
CA CYS A 27 -2.95 -11.61 -19.21
C CYS A 27 -3.38 -11.27 -17.79
N PHE A 28 -3.98 -10.10 -17.58
CA PHE A 28 -4.43 -9.68 -16.27
C PHE A 28 -5.89 -9.26 -16.34
N GLU A 29 -6.72 -9.89 -15.53
CA GLU A 29 -8.11 -9.50 -15.41
C GLU A 29 -8.26 -8.56 -14.21
N ASP A 30 -9.05 -7.51 -14.37
CA ASP A 30 -9.27 -6.56 -13.29
C ASP A 30 -9.98 -7.22 -12.12
N PRO A 31 -9.40 -7.18 -10.91
CA PRO A 31 -10.10 -7.68 -9.74
C PRO A 31 -11.32 -6.81 -9.45
N ASN A 32 -12.38 -7.44 -8.98
CA ASN A 32 -13.55 -6.69 -8.58
C ASN A 32 -13.49 -6.36 -7.08
N ASP A 33 -14.47 -5.60 -6.61
CA ASP A 33 -14.52 -5.19 -5.20
C ASP A 33 -14.62 -6.40 -4.26
N GLY A 34 -15.31 -7.44 -4.69
CA GLY A 34 -15.43 -8.66 -3.89
C GLY A 34 -14.10 -9.32 -3.63
N MET A 35 -13.22 -9.33 -4.63
CA MET A 35 -11.88 -9.90 -4.46
C MET A 35 -11.08 -9.09 -3.45
N LEU A 36 -11.17 -7.78 -3.52
CA LEU A 36 -10.45 -6.90 -2.59
C LEU A 36 -10.95 -7.12 -1.16
N ARG A 37 -12.27 -7.18 -0.97
CA ARG A 37 -12.86 -7.43 0.34
C ARG A 37 -12.46 -8.79 0.88
N ASN A 38 -12.50 -9.83 0.05
CA ASN A 38 -12.15 -11.17 0.47
C ASN A 38 -10.69 -11.25 0.89
N CYS A 39 -9.80 -10.59 0.15
CA CYS A 39 -8.39 -10.58 0.51
C CYS A 39 -8.15 -9.84 1.82
N LEU A 40 -8.90 -8.77 2.06
CA LEU A 40 -8.81 -8.06 3.34
C LEU A 40 -9.30 -8.96 4.49
N GLU A 41 -10.44 -9.61 4.32
CA GLU A 41 -10.96 -10.53 5.33
C GLU A 41 -10.00 -11.67 5.60
N ASP A 42 -9.45 -12.26 4.54
CA ASP A 42 -8.48 -13.35 4.68
C ASP A 42 -7.25 -12.89 5.47
N ALA A 43 -6.77 -11.69 5.18
CA ALA A 43 -5.61 -11.15 5.89
C ALA A 43 -5.91 -10.92 7.37
N LEU A 44 -7.12 -10.42 7.66
CA LEU A 44 -7.52 -10.16 9.04
C LEU A 44 -7.75 -11.43 9.85
N LEU A 45 -8.20 -12.50 9.19
CA LEU A 45 -8.48 -13.78 9.85
C LEU A 45 -7.28 -14.71 9.87
N ALA A 46 -6.24 -14.40 9.10
CA ALA A 46 -5.06 -15.25 9.03
C ALA A 46 -4.21 -15.14 10.29
N ASP A 47 -3.29 -16.09 10.42
CA ASP A 47 -2.29 -16.05 11.47
C ASP A 47 -1.50 -14.73 11.36
N GLU A 48 -1.13 -14.18 12.50
CA GLU A 48 -0.39 -12.91 12.56
C GLU A 48 0.91 -12.94 11.75
N THR A 49 1.46 -14.11 11.51
CA THR A 49 2.70 -14.26 10.77
C THR A 49 2.50 -14.46 9.27
N ASP A 50 1.27 -14.43 8.78
CA ASP A 50 0.99 -14.70 7.38
C ASP A 50 1.23 -13.46 6.53
N ALA A 51 2.49 -13.23 6.20
CA ALA A 51 2.87 -12.09 5.35
C ALA A 51 2.29 -12.20 3.94
N GLN A 52 2.00 -13.42 3.47
CA GLN A 52 1.51 -13.61 2.10
C GLN A 52 0.12 -13.01 1.91
N SER A 53 -0.77 -13.19 2.88
CA SER A 53 -2.12 -12.62 2.78
C SER A 53 -2.06 -11.10 2.73
N TRP A 54 -1.24 -10.49 3.56
CA TRP A 54 -1.09 -9.03 3.56
C TRP A 54 -0.40 -8.53 2.30
N SER A 55 0.57 -9.28 1.78
CA SER A 55 1.25 -8.90 0.54
C SER A 55 0.29 -8.95 -0.64
N ARG A 56 -0.57 -9.97 -0.68
CA ARG A 56 -1.58 -10.07 -1.75
C ARG A 56 -2.57 -8.91 -1.68
N LEU A 57 -3.01 -8.57 -0.48
CA LEU A 57 -3.90 -7.43 -0.29
C LEU A 57 -3.23 -6.15 -0.76
N LEU A 58 -1.99 -5.93 -0.38
CA LEU A 58 -1.26 -4.74 -0.79
C LEU A 58 -1.13 -4.67 -2.31
N PHE A 59 -0.88 -5.79 -2.96
CA PHE A 59 -0.80 -5.83 -4.42
C PHE A 59 -2.13 -5.43 -5.06
N LEU A 60 -3.24 -5.91 -4.51
CA LEU A 60 -4.58 -5.53 -5.02
C LEU A 60 -4.89 -4.06 -4.78
N VAL A 61 -4.40 -3.49 -3.69
CA VAL A 61 -4.52 -2.05 -3.47
C VAL A 61 -3.75 -1.29 -4.54
N CYS A 62 -2.53 -1.73 -4.85
CA CYS A 62 -1.75 -1.12 -5.93
C CYS A 62 -2.46 -1.22 -7.28
N GLU A 63 -3.12 -2.34 -7.54
CA GLU A 63 -3.89 -2.53 -8.76
C GLU A 63 -5.05 -1.52 -8.83
N ARG A 64 -5.78 -1.37 -7.74
CA ARG A 64 -6.88 -0.41 -7.70
C ARG A 64 -6.36 1.00 -7.94
N MET A 65 -5.25 1.35 -7.31
CA MET A 65 -4.67 2.68 -7.48
C MET A 65 -4.21 2.89 -8.93
N GLU A 66 -3.67 1.85 -9.56
CA GLU A 66 -3.27 1.95 -10.97
C GLU A 66 -4.48 2.25 -11.85
N ARG A 67 -5.60 1.59 -11.63
CA ARG A 67 -6.82 1.87 -12.40
C ARG A 67 -7.35 3.28 -12.18
N LEU A 68 -7.12 3.84 -11.01
CA LEU A 68 -7.55 5.19 -10.68
C LEU A 68 -6.54 6.25 -11.11
N GLY A 69 -5.42 5.85 -11.71
CA GLY A 69 -4.38 6.78 -12.13
C GLY A 69 -3.57 7.36 -10.97
N ILE A 70 -3.53 6.66 -9.84
CA ILE A 70 -2.82 7.13 -8.65
C ILE A 70 -1.51 6.36 -8.53
N SER A 71 -0.40 7.08 -8.35
CA SER A 71 0.89 6.45 -8.04
C SER A 71 0.89 6.03 -6.58
N ALA A 72 0.98 4.73 -6.34
CA ALA A 72 1.01 4.21 -4.98
C ALA A 72 2.24 4.68 -4.22
N GLU A 73 3.38 4.76 -4.91
CA GLU A 73 4.63 5.20 -4.29
C GLU A 73 4.51 6.66 -3.82
N GLU A 74 4.04 7.54 -4.70
CA GLU A 74 3.89 8.95 -4.36
C GLU A 74 2.82 9.17 -3.31
N ALA A 75 1.70 8.46 -3.43
CA ALA A 75 0.60 8.61 -2.48
C ALA A 75 1.03 8.20 -1.08
N LEU A 76 1.74 7.07 -0.97
CA LEU A 76 2.20 6.62 0.32
C LEU A 76 3.26 7.56 0.90
N SER A 77 4.14 8.09 0.05
CA SER A 77 5.14 9.05 0.49
C SER A 77 4.49 10.30 1.08
N ARG A 78 3.46 10.83 0.40
CA ARG A 78 2.73 12.00 0.90
C ARG A 78 2.00 11.68 2.20
N GLU A 79 1.38 10.51 2.27
CA GLU A 79 0.68 10.11 3.48
C GLU A 79 1.65 9.97 4.64
N SER A 80 2.84 9.43 4.38
CA SER A 80 3.88 9.30 5.40
C SER A 80 4.32 10.66 5.92
N ASP A 81 4.50 11.62 5.01
CA ASP A 81 4.86 12.99 5.40
C ASP A 81 3.78 13.60 6.27
N ARG A 82 2.51 13.42 5.88
CA ARG A 82 1.39 13.92 6.66
C ARG A 82 1.35 13.28 8.05
N MET A 83 1.62 11.99 8.13
CA MET A 83 1.62 11.30 9.41
C MET A 83 2.77 11.74 10.30
N ILE A 84 3.92 12.04 9.70
CA ILE A 84 5.05 12.61 10.46
C ILE A 84 4.61 13.90 11.13
N GLU A 85 3.95 14.79 10.40
CA GLU A 85 3.47 16.04 10.96
C GLU A 85 2.45 15.80 12.07
N CYS A 86 1.54 14.86 11.87
CA CYS A 86 0.56 14.51 12.90
C CYS A 86 1.25 13.99 14.16
N PHE A 87 2.24 13.12 14.00
CA PHE A 87 2.97 12.58 15.14
C PHE A 87 3.74 13.68 15.89
N LEU A 88 4.34 14.61 15.14
CA LEU A 88 5.05 15.71 15.75
C LEU A 88 4.09 16.63 16.53
N GLU A 89 2.91 16.89 15.99
CA GLU A 89 1.90 17.65 16.69
C GLU A 89 1.45 16.94 17.97
N MET A 90 1.26 15.64 17.90
CA MET A 90 0.88 14.86 19.07
C MET A 90 1.96 14.92 20.15
N GLN A 91 3.22 14.79 19.76
CA GLN A 91 4.33 14.92 20.70
C GLN A 91 4.38 16.31 21.31
N HIS A 92 4.14 17.33 20.51
CA HIS A 92 4.14 18.70 20.98
C HIS A 92 3.00 18.94 21.98
N SER A 93 1.83 18.38 21.71
CA SER A 93 0.69 18.48 22.61
C SER A 93 0.91 17.73 23.91
N GLU A 94 1.61 16.62 23.86
CA GLU A 94 1.87 15.79 25.04
C GLU A 94 2.91 16.43 25.97
N LYS A 95 3.82 17.21 25.43
CA LYS A 95 4.87 17.83 26.22
C LYS A 95 4.37 18.59 27.45
N PRO A 96 3.38 19.50 27.31
CA PRO A 96 2.87 20.18 28.48
C PRO A 96 2.27 19.22 29.51
N THR A 97 1.60 18.17 29.04
CA THR A 97 1.02 17.17 29.93
C THR A 97 2.09 16.40 30.68
N GLU A 98 3.12 16.01 29.98
CA GLU A 98 4.25 15.32 30.60
C GLU A 98 4.94 16.21 31.64
N GLY A 99 5.12 17.47 31.30
CA GLY A 99 5.72 18.39 32.21
C GLY A 99 4.91 18.53 33.50
N ARG A 100 3.60 18.48 33.40
CA ARG A 100 2.75 18.54 34.57
C ARG A 100 2.78 17.31 35.43
N SER A 101 3.02 16.17 34.80
CA SER A 101 3.05 14.92 35.56
C SER A 101 4.33 14.76 36.37
N LEU A 102 5.28 15.60 36.12
CA LEU A 102 6.49 15.61 36.88
C LEU A 102 6.30 16.45 38.17
#